data_df04f60acbe424612cec54b3c277dea1
#
_entry.id   df04f60acbe424612cec54b3c277dea1
#
_cell.length_a   1.000
_cell.length_b   1.000
_cell.length_c   1.000
_cell.angle_alpha   90.00
_cell.angle_beta   90.00
_cell.angle_gamma   90.00
#
_symmetry.space_group_name_H-M   'P 1'
#
loop_
_entity.id
_entity.type
_entity.pdbx_description
1 polymer ?
#
loop_
_entity_poly.entity_id
_entity_poly.type
_entity_poly.pdbx_seq_one_letter_code
_entity_poly.pdbx_strand_id
1 'polypeptide(L)'
;MNEQMQAQQTPPLNLRVRRSNDPADGAMPFQLRYIGNPELGDAKRPTLVRASFDISCSPSIIDFLTEMGCRLEFEYTVRGYLFRKGRMKITVSKVFKATQEPLSQSYLVELSVLAPSGQDAVAEDMRVFAEKLKPLVVLEKIDYKRMGN
;
A
#
# COMPACT_ATOMS: atom_id res chain seq x y z
N MET A 1 -41.62 21.17 6.21
CA MET A 1 -40.42 20.64 6.89
C MET A 1 -39.90 19.50 6.06
N ASN A 2 -38.91 19.76 5.23
CA ASN A 2 -38.24 18.72 4.43
C ASN A 2 -36.89 18.44 5.08
N GLU A 3 -36.85 17.39 5.85
CA GLU A 3 -35.57 16.79 6.29
C GLU A 3 -34.95 16.09 5.10
N GLN A 4 -34.02 16.77 4.45
CA GLN A 4 -33.12 16.12 3.50
C GLN A 4 -32.16 15.24 4.31
N MET A 5 -32.44 13.95 4.36
CA MET A 5 -31.47 12.95 4.75
C MET A 5 -30.31 13.03 3.77
N GLN A 6 -29.23 13.70 4.14
CA GLN A 6 -27.95 13.56 3.49
C GLN A 6 -27.46 12.13 3.76
N ALA A 7 -27.61 11.28 2.78
CA ALA A 7 -26.97 9.98 2.78
C ALA A 7 -25.46 10.23 2.93
N GLN A 8 -24.90 9.89 4.08
CA GLN A 8 -23.45 9.86 4.29
C GLN A 8 -22.90 8.85 3.28
N GLN A 9 -22.33 9.35 2.20
CA GLN A 9 -21.62 8.50 1.24
C GLN A 9 -20.40 7.91 1.97
N THR A 10 -20.51 6.66 2.36
CA THR A 10 -19.35 5.88 2.81
C THR A 10 -18.31 5.87 1.68
N PRO A 11 -17.04 6.18 1.98
CA PRO A 11 -16.01 6.16 0.95
C PRO A 11 -15.91 4.76 0.33
N PRO A 12 -15.66 4.65 -0.99
CA PRO A 12 -15.61 3.36 -1.66
C PRO A 12 -14.51 2.48 -1.03
N LEU A 13 -14.83 1.20 -0.87
CA LEU A 13 -13.87 0.20 -0.40
C LEU A 13 -12.93 -0.15 -1.55
N ASN A 14 -11.63 0.09 -1.37
CA ASN A 14 -10.60 -0.29 -2.32
C ASN A 14 -9.88 -1.55 -1.84
N LEU A 15 -9.96 -2.61 -2.63
CA LEU A 15 -9.27 -3.86 -2.42
C LEU A 15 -8.18 -4.03 -3.49
N ARG A 16 -7.08 -4.67 -3.12
CA ARG A 16 -6.00 -5.01 -4.04
C ARG A 16 -5.83 -6.52 -4.08
N VAL A 17 -5.83 -7.08 -5.27
CA VAL A 17 -5.44 -8.47 -5.49
C VAL A 17 -4.03 -8.48 -6.07
N ARG A 18 -3.15 -9.26 -5.48
CA ARG A 18 -1.73 -9.34 -5.85
C ARG A 18 -1.35 -10.77 -6.13
N ARG A 19 -0.45 -10.96 -7.06
CA ARG A 19 0.22 -12.23 -7.32
C ARG A 19 1.67 -11.99 -7.71
N SER A 20 2.53 -12.97 -7.47
CA SER A 20 3.87 -12.98 -8.05
C SER A 20 3.79 -13.33 -9.53
N ASN A 21 4.59 -12.64 -10.34
CA ASN A 21 4.84 -12.98 -11.75
C ASN A 21 6.23 -13.62 -11.92
N ASP A 22 6.97 -13.85 -10.83
CA ASP A 22 8.28 -14.48 -10.89
C ASP A 22 8.12 -16.01 -11.03
N PRO A 23 8.65 -16.61 -12.10
CA PRO A 23 8.61 -18.07 -12.27
C PRO A 23 9.31 -18.83 -11.15
N ALA A 24 10.30 -18.20 -10.48
CA ALA A 24 11.03 -18.81 -9.37
C ALA A 24 10.17 -19.00 -8.12
N ASP A 25 9.10 -18.21 -7.97
CA ASP A 25 8.18 -18.31 -6.84
C ASP A 25 7.22 -19.51 -6.94
N GLY A 26 7.19 -20.21 -8.08
CA GLY A 26 6.28 -21.33 -8.29
C GLY A 26 4.80 -20.93 -8.22
N ALA A 27 3.98 -21.83 -7.69
CA ALA A 27 2.53 -21.62 -7.54
C ALA A 27 2.20 -20.85 -6.25
N MET A 28 2.71 -19.61 -6.12
CA MET A 28 2.37 -18.77 -4.98
C MET A 28 0.89 -18.42 -4.96
N PRO A 29 0.23 -18.42 -3.80
CA PRO A 29 -1.17 -18.05 -3.70
C PRO A 29 -1.35 -16.56 -4.07
N PHE A 30 -2.55 -16.24 -4.55
CA PHE A 30 -2.98 -14.86 -4.66
C PHE A 30 -3.11 -14.24 -3.26
N GLN A 31 -2.99 -12.95 -3.18
CA GLN A 31 -3.07 -12.20 -1.95
C GLN A 31 -4.11 -11.09 -2.08
N LEU A 32 -5.15 -11.14 -1.26
CA LEU A 32 -6.11 -10.06 -1.13
C LEU A 32 -5.61 -9.12 -0.04
N ARG A 33 -5.42 -7.86 -0.40
CA ARG A 33 -4.95 -6.82 0.52
C ARG A 33 -6.01 -5.75 0.74
N TYR A 34 -6.27 -5.47 2.01
CA TYR A 34 -6.97 -4.28 2.44
C TYR A 34 -5.99 -3.29 3.07
N ILE A 35 -6.12 -2.03 2.71
CA ILE A 35 -5.41 -0.91 3.34
C ILE A 35 -6.44 0.16 3.68
N GLY A 36 -6.59 0.44 4.95
CA GLY A 36 -7.49 1.49 5.44
C GLY A 36 -6.99 2.90 5.15
N ASN A 37 -7.83 3.87 5.43
CA ASN A 37 -7.44 5.27 5.39
C ASN A 37 -6.35 5.57 6.42
N PRO A 38 -5.50 6.59 6.17
CA PRO A 38 -4.54 7.04 7.16
C PRO A 38 -5.24 7.39 8.48
N GLU A 39 -4.68 6.94 9.59
CA GLU A 39 -5.16 7.38 10.90
C GLU A 39 -5.03 8.91 10.99
N LEU A 40 -6.10 9.55 11.41
CA LEU A 40 -6.11 10.94 11.83
C LEU A 40 -5.38 11.01 13.18
N GLY A 41 -4.10 10.96 13.15
CA GLY A 41 -3.27 10.92 14.33
C GLY A 41 -2.42 12.16 14.49
N ASP A 42 -1.54 12.10 15.45
CA ASP A 42 -0.59 13.14 15.76
C ASP A 42 0.16 13.60 14.49
N ALA A 43 -0.02 14.86 14.11
CA ALA A 43 0.72 15.47 13.02
C ALA A 43 2.24 15.39 13.21
N LYS A 44 2.70 15.25 14.46
CA LYS A 44 4.11 15.10 14.83
C LYS A 44 4.64 13.68 14.61
N ARG A 45 3.77 12.67 14.43
CA ARG A 45 4.23 11.30 14.15
C ARG A 45 5.02 11.29 12.84
N PRO A 46 6.26 10.78 12.84
CA PRO A 46 7.12 10.81 11.64
C PRO A 46 6.66 9.88 10.53
N THR A 47 5.75 8.96 10.81
CA THR A 47 5.25 7.95 9.86
C THR A 47 3.75 8.08 9.66
N LEU A 48 3.30 7.58 8.50
CA LEU A 48 1.89 7.34 8.23
C LEU A 48 1.50 5.98 8.80
N VAL A 49 0.35 5.91 9.47
CA VAL A 49 -0.20 4.68 10.02
C VAL A 49 -1.54 4.37 9.36
N ARG A 50 -1.73 3.12 8.98
CA ARG A 50 -2.95 2.60 8.37
C ARG A 50 -3.25 1.20 8.89
N ALA A 51 -4.52 0.87 9.07
CA ALA A 51 -4.92 -0.51 9.19
C ALA A 51 -4.63 -1.25 7.87
N SER A 52 -4.01 -2.41 7.97
CA SER A 52 -3.71 -3.24 6.80
C SER A 52 -3.78 -4.71 7.17
N PHE A 53 -4.34 -5.53 6.28
CA PHE A 53 -4.24 -6.98 6.38
C PHE A 53 -4.18 -7.62 5.00
N ASP A 54 -3.53 -8.77 4.97
CA ASP A 54 -3.35 -9.59 3.78
C ASP A 54 -3.96 -10.97 4.03
N ILE A 55 -4.68 -11.48 3.04
CA ILE A 55 -5.29 -12.80 3.06
C ILE A 55 -4.79 -13.58 1.85
N SER A 56 -4.25 -14.78 2.09
CA SER A 56 -3.89 -15.70 1.01
C SER A 56 -5.15 -16.32 0.44
N CYS A 57 -5.28 -16.33 -0.89
CA CYS A 57 -6.45 -16.80 -1.60
C CYS A 57 -6.07 -17.63 -2.81
N SER A 58 -7.04 -18.42 -3.29
CA SER A 58 -6.96 -19.08 -4.61
C SER A 58 -7.14 -18.05 -5.75
N PRO A 59 -6.77 -18.39 -7.00
CA PRO A 59 -7.02 -17.53 -8.15
C PRO A 59 -8.50 -17.17 -8.37
N SER A 60 -9.43 -17.97 -7.85
CA SER A 60 -10.88 -17.72 -7.92
C SER A 60 -11.33 -16.44 -7.16
N ILE A 61 -10.44 -15.81 -6.40
CA ILE A 61 -10.72 -14.55 -5.72
C ILE A 61 -11.20 -13.47 -6.69
N ILE A 62 -10.71 -13.44 -7.91
CA ILE A 62 -11.12 -12.47 -8.94
C ILE A 62 -12.60 -12.64 -9.28
N ASP A 63 -13.02 -13.88 -9.55
CA ASP A 63 -14.41 -14.19 -9.87
C ASP A 63 -15.32 -13.91 -8.66
N PHE A 64 -14.86 -14.29 -7.46
CA PHE A 64 -15.58 -14.02 -6.22
C PHE A 64 -15.83 -12.51 -6.02
N LEU A 65 -14.82 -11.67 -6.18
CA LEU A 65 -14.96 -10.22 -6.04
C LEU A 65 -15.87 -9.62 -7.11
N THR A 66 -15.82 -10.13 -8.33
CA THR A 66 -16.71 -9.72 -9.42
C THR A 66 -18.16 -10.03 -9.09
N GLU A 67 -18.45 -11.25 -8.63
CA GLU A 67 -19.79 -11.67 -8.18
C GLU A 67 -20.30 -10.84 -6.97
N MET A 68 -19.39 -10.40 -6.12
CA MET A 68 -19.69 -9.49 -5.01
C MET A 68 -20.00 -8.06 -5.45
N GLY A 69 -19.85 -7.73 -6.73
CA GLY A 69 -20.11 -6.40 -7.29
C GLY A 69 -18.89 -5.48 -7.33
N CYS A 70 -17.70 -5.99 -7.05
CA CYS A 70 -16.46 -5.24 -7.25
C CYS A 70 -16.15 -5.10 -8.74
N ARG A 71 -15.58 -3.98 -9.10
CA ARG A 71 -15.12 -3.71 -10.48
C ARG A 71 -13.62 -3.50 -10.50
N LEU A 72 -12.95 -4.01 -11.54
CA LEU A 72 -11.56 -3.71 -11.77
C LEU A 72 -11.42 -2.21 -12.09
N GLU A 73 -10.65 -1.51 -11.29
CA GLU A 73 -10.37 -0.10 -11.49
C GLU A 73 -9.13 0.08 -12.40
N PHE A 74 -8.04 -0.56 -12.04
CA PHE A 74 -6.82 -0.61 -12.86
C PHE A 74 -5.93 -1.77 -12.45
N GLU A 75 -5.00 -2.12 -13.34
CA GLU A 75 -4.00 -3.15 -13.15
C GLU A 75 -2.61 -2.59 -13.42
N TYR A 76 -1.64 -3.01 -12.62
CA TYR A 76 -0.24 -2.62 -12.80
C TYR A 76 0.71 -3.72 -12.32
N THR A 77 1.93 -3.68 -12.84
CA THR A 77 3.02 -4.57 -12.43
C THR A 77 4.09 -3.74 -11.72
N VAL A 78 4.65 -4.30 -10.66
CA VAL A 78 5.77 -3.71 -9.93
C VAL A 78 6.99 -4.61 -10.08
N ARG A 79 8.13 -4.04 -10.46
CA ARG A 79 9.41 -4.75 -10.58
C ARG A 79 10.49 -3.99 -9.82
N GLY A 80 11.29 -4.70 -9.06
CA GLY A 80 12.35 -4.08 -8.31
C GLY A 80 12.93 -4.99 -7.24
N TYR A 81 13.51 -4.36 -6.23
CA TYR A 81 14.21 -5.02 -5.15
C TYR A 81 13.49 -4.86 -3.83
N LEU A 82 13.53 -5.89 -3.03
CA LEU A 82 13.01 -5.90 -1.67
C LEU A 82 14.15 -6.20 -0.71
N PHE A 83 14.34 -5.32 0.26
CA PHE A 83 15.31 -5.46 1.33
C PHE A 83 14.60 -5.56 2.68
N ARG A 84 15.20 -6.28 3.61
CA ARG A 84 14.71 -6.38 4.97
C ARG A 84 15.81 -6.04 5.98
N LYS A 85 15.42 -5.31 7.02
CA LYS A 85 16.24 -5.06 8.20
C LYS A 85 15.38 -5.23 9.45
N GLY A 86 15.50 -6.38 10.09
CA GLY A 86 14.58 -6.75 11.15
C GLY A 86 13.13 -6.77 10.62
N ARG A 87 12.25 -5.99 11.24
CA ARG A 87 10.86 -5.84 10.81
C ARG A 87 10.67 -4.82 9.68
N MET A 88 11.69 -4.01 9.39
CA MET A 88 11.63 -3.01 8.35
C MET A 88 11.73 -3.67 6.98
N LYS A 89 10.85 -3.26 6.09
CA LYS A 89 10.82 -3.64 4.68
C LYS A 89 11.08 -2.40 3.85
N ILE A 90 12.07 -2.48 2.97
CA ILE A 90 12.41 -1.43 2.02
C ILE A 90 12.20 -2.00 0.61
N THR A 91 11.43 -1.31 -0.20
CA THR A 91 11.28 -1.65 -1.61
C THR A 91 11.81 -0.52 -2.48
N VAL A 92 12.53 -0.88 -3.52
CA VAL A 92 12.99 0.03 -4.58
C VAL A 92 12.48 -0.52 -5.89
N SER A 93 11.50 0.11 -6.48
CA SER A 93 10.77 -0.48 -7.59
C SER A 93 10.34 0.53 -8.65
N LYS A 94 10.04 0.01 -9.84
CA LYS A 94 9.33 0.73 -10.90
C LYS A 94 7.94 0.14 -11.06
N VAL A 95 6.99 1.02 -11.37
CA VAL A 95 5.60 0.65 -11.66
C VAL A 95 5.40 0.66 -13.17
N PHE A 96 4.79 -0.38 -13.69
CA PHE A 96 4.47 -0.57 -15.10
C PHE A 96 2.96 -0.69 -15.29
N LYS A 97 2.46 -0.09 -16.34
CA LYS A 97 1.07 -0.27 -16.78
C LYS A 97 0.83 -1.75 -17.19
N ALA A 98 -0.42 -2.13 -17.37
CA ALA A 98 -0.78 -3.44 -17.93
C ALA A 98 -0.15 -3.69 -19.32
N THR A 99 0.10 -2.62 -20.09
CA THR A 99 0.82 -2.64 -21.38
C THR A 99 2.33 -2.87 -21.26
N GLN A 100 2.86 -3.05 -20.05
CA GLN A 100 4.28 -3.19 -19.74
C GLN A 100 5.13 -1.93 -19.98
N GLU A 101 4.51 -0.80 -20.24
CA GLU A 101 5.19 0.48 -20.29
C GLU A 101 5.42 1.02 -18.86
N PRO A 102 6.57 1.59 -18.55
CA PRO A 102 6.80 2.20 -17.25
C PRO A 102 5.84 3.38 -17.03
N LEU A 103 5.22 3.43 -15.87
CA LEU A 103 4.36 4.55 -15.49
C LEU A 103 5.16 5.85 -15.33
N SER A 104 6.39 5.71 -14.85
CA SER A 104 7.37 6.79 -14.67
C SER A 104 8.77 6.24 -14.86
N GLN A 105 9.71 7.10 -15.24
CA GLN A 105 11.14 6.76 -15.28
C GLN A 105 11.76 6.74 -13.88
N SER A 106 11.07 7.29 -12.89
CA SER A 106 11.52 7.32 -11.51
C SER A 106 11.32 5.98 -10.80
N TYR A 107 12.11 5.75 -9.77
CA TYR A 107 11.91 4.64 -8.83
C TYR A 107 11.03 5.09 -7.67
N LEU A 108 10.16 4.20 -7.23
CA LEU A 108 9.42 4.33 -5.98
C LEU A 108 10.22 3.63 -4.88
N VAL A 109 10.59 4.38 -3.84
CA VAL A 109 11.24 3.84 -2.65
C VAL A 109 10.27 3.92 -1.48
N GLU A 110 9.97 2.78 -0.88
CA GLU A 110 9.03 2.69 0.25
C GLU A 110 9.73 2.03 1.44
N LEU A 111 9.61 2.65 2.60
CA LEU A 111 9.97 2.07 3.90
C LEU A 111 8.68 1.76 4.66
N SER A 112 8.49 0.53 5.06
CA SER A 112 7.30 0.09 5.78
C SER A 112 7.61 -0.91 6.88
N VAL A 113 6.76 -0.93 7.90
CA VAL A 113 6.75 -1.94 8.96
C VAL A 113 5.32 -2.40 9.18
N LEU A 114 5.12 -3.70 9.28
CA LEU A 114 3.89 -4.28 9.78
C LEU A 114 4.04 -4.55 11.28
N ALA A 115 3.21 -3.91 12.08
CA ALA A 115 3.24 -4.02 13.54
C ALA A 115 1.82 -4.00 14.12
N PRO A 116 1.60 -4.60 15.32
CA PRO A 116 0.36 -4.39 16.05
C PRO A 116 0.11 -2.89 16.30
N SER A 117 -1.15 -2.50 16.40
CA SER A 117 -1.52 -1.12 16.71
C SER A 117 -0.97 -0.68 18.08
N GLY A 118 -0.72 0.62 18.22
CA GLY A 118 -0.27 1.20 19.50
C GLY A 118 1.23 1.07 19.80
N GLN A 119 2.06 0.71 18.80
CA GLN A 119 3.52 0.64 18.95
C GLN A 119 4.21 1.92 18.43
N ASP A 120 4.18 2.99 19.20
CA ASP A 120 4.77 4.29 18.80
C ASP A 120 6.29 4.24 18.60
N ALA A 121 6.98 3.37 19.34
CA ALA A 121 8.43 3.17 19.19
C ALA A 121 8.86 2.78 17.77
N VAL A 122 7.99 2.08 17.02
CA VAL A 122 8.26 1.68 15.63
C VAL A 122 8.41 2.89 14.72
N ALA A 123 7.62 3.93 14.93
CA ALA A 123 7.67 5.15 14.14
C ALA A 123 9.03 5.85 14.30
N GLU A 124 9.55 5.90 15.51
CA GLU A 124 10.87 6.49 15.80
C GLU A 124 12.01 5.64 15.23
N ASP A 125 11.94 4.33 15.34
CA ASP A 125 12.92 3.44 14.72
C ASP A 125 12.98 3.62 13.20
N MET A 126 11.83 3.78 12.57
CA MET A 126 11.74 4.05 11.13
C MET A 126 12.35 5.41 10.79
N ARG A 127 12.10 6.45 11.59
CA ARG A 127 12.70 7.77 11.40
C ARG A 127 14.23 7.72 11.48
N VAL A 128 14.75 7.08 12.51
CA VAL A 128 16.21 6.91 12.70
C VAL A 128 16.83 6.15 11.53
N PHE A 129 16.16 5.12 11.05
CA PHE A 129 16.64 4.37 9.89
C PHE A 129 16.59 5.21 8.61
N ALA A 130 15.52 5.96 8.38
CA ALA A 130 15.38 6.85 7.22
C ALA A 130 16.49 7.91 7.16
N GLU A 131 16.88 8.46 8.31
CA GLU A 131 18.01 9.41 8.38
C GLU A 131 19.34 8.78 7.92
N LYS A 132 19.55 7.48 8.17
CA LYS A 132 20.77 6.78 7.73
C LYS A 132 20.81 6.54 6.22
N LEU A 133 19.68 6.63 5.53
CA LEU A 133 19.60 6.49 4.07
C LEU A 133 19.97 7.78 3.34
N LYS A 134 19.99 8.91 4.02
CA LYS A 134 20.43 10.19 3.45
C LYS A 134 21.93 10.17 3.15
N PRO A 135 22.38 10.85 2.10
CA PRO A 135 21.63 11.63 1.12
C PRO A 135 21.08 10.80 -0.06
N LEU A 136 21.27 9.46 -0.08
CA LEU A 136 20.88 8.61 -1.20
C LEU A 136 19.36 8.64 -1.44
N VAL A 137 18.59 8.59 -0.37
CA VAL A 137 17.13 8.64 -0.38
C VAL A 137 16.66 9.57 0.72
N VAL A 138 15.76 10.47 0.40
CA VAL A 138 15.03 11.30 1.35
C VAL A 138 13.60 10.79 1.43
N LEU A 139 13.28 10.09 2.52
CA LEU A 139 11.94 9.55 2.76
C LEU A 139 11.08 10.57 3.47
N GLU A 140 9.88 10.76 2.96
CA GLU A 140 8.89 11.68 3.53
C GLU A 140 7.56 10.96 3.73
N LYS A 141 6.81 11.45 4.68
CA LYS A 141 5.43 11.00 4.91
C LYS A 141 4.55 11.48 3.75
N ILE A 142 3.81 10.57 3.11
CA ILE A 142 2.94 10.91 1.99
C ILE A 142 1.82 11.84 2.49
N ASP A 143 1.68 12.99 1.85
CA ASP A 143 0.55 13.89 2.04
C ASP A 143 -0.55 13.61 1.01
N TYR A 144 -1.55 12.83 1.42
CA TYR A 144 -2.67 12.48 0.56
C TYR A 144 -3.55 13.67 0.15
N LYS A 145 -3.51 14.78 0.90
CA LYS A 145 -4.25 15.99 0.55
C LYS A 145 -3.69 16.65 -0.72
N ARG A 146 -2.40 16.44 -0.99
CA ARG A 146 -1.76 16.96 -2.21
C ARG A 146 -2.01 16.08 -3.44
N MET A 147 -2.47 14.85 -3.27
CA MET A 147 -2.69 13.91 -4.37
C MET A 147 -4.12 13.92 -4.91
N GLY A 148 -5.02 14.69 -4.32
CA GLY A 148 -6.45 14.74 -4.62
C GLY A 148 -6.91 15.96 -5.41
N ASN A 149 -6.03 16.59 -6.20
CA ASN A 149 -6.40 17.64 -7.15
C ASN A 149 -6.27 17.14 -8.57
#